data_dbfbc187c4e55c8a3981196da7d1e9c5
#
_entry.id   dbfbc187c4e55c8a3981196da7d1e9c5
#
_cell.length_a   1.000
_cell.length_b   1.000
_cell.length_c   1.000
_cell.angle_alpha   90.00
_cell.angle_beta   90.00
_cell.angle_gamma   90.00
#
_symmetry.space_group_name_H-M   'P 1'
#
loop_
_entity.id
_entity.type
_entity.pdbx_description
1 polymer ?
#
loop_
_entity_poly.entity_id
_entity_poly.type
_entity_poly.pdbx_seq_one_letter_code
_entity_poly.pdbx_strand_id
1 'polypeptide(L)'
;MNRLVFLLFFMVSSTVLKAQINEIGVFLGGSNYIGDVGPTNYIAPNDIAIGFVYKWNRSTRHTYRFSYTYGQLSSNDADSDVPDRNLRGLSFENKVNEFSAGLEFNFFDFDLHKLSSQFTPYVYTGISYFSYKELFYINNEVKEDYTEGALAIPIVLGVKAKLNRRFIIGLEAGARYTFTDNLDGSNPKNENLNSLKFG
;
A
#
# COMPACT_ATOMS: atom_id res chain seq x y z
N MET A 1 11.38 13.39 38.89
CA MET A 1 11.42 12.86 37.51
C MET A 1 10.12 13.11 36.73
N ASN A 2 8.95 12.97 37.35
CA ASN A 2 7.66 13.10 36.67
C ASN A 2 7.28 14.52 36.17
N ARG A 3 7.77 15.58 36.82
CA ARG A 3 7.47 16.98 36.44
C ARG A 3 8.18 17.40 35.15
N LEU A 4 9.39 16.90 34.91
CA LEU A 4 10.18 17.22 33.72
C LEU A 4 9.57 16.49 32.47
N VAL A 5 9.14 15.27 32.65
CA VAL A 5 8.46 14.49 31.59
C VAL A 5 7.12 15.15 31.21
N PHE A 6 6.38 15.67 32.19
CA PHE A 6 5.13 16.38 31.98
C PHE A 6 5.33 17.72 31.24
N LEU A 7 6.39 18.44 31.59
CA LEU A 7 6.79 19.69 30.90
C LEU A 7 7.25 19.43 29.45
N LEU A 8 8.02 18.35 29.23
CA LEU A 8 8.43 17.93 27.88
C LEU A 8 7.22 17.52 27.03
N PHE A 9 6.28 16.78 27.61
CA PHE A 9 5.03 16.38 26.92
C PHE A 9 4.15 17.60 26.59
N PHE A 10 4.10 18.59 27.48
CA PHE A 10 3.34 19.84 27.25
C PHE A 10 4.04 20.77 26.23
N MET A 11 5.38 20.82 26.19
CA MET A 11 6.12 21.53 25.15
C MET A 11 5.94 20.89 23.76
N VAL A 12 5.92 19.57 23.68
CA VAL A 12 5.66 18.85 22.40
C VAL A 12 4.22 19.09 21.95
N SER A 13 3.24 19.15 22.87
CA SER A 13 1.83 19.42 22.55
C SER A 13 1.59 20.83 22.01
N SER A 14 2.38 21.83 22.42
CA SER A 14 2.18 23.23 21.98
C SER A 14 2.68 23.52 20.57
N THR A 15 3.53 22.67 19.97
CA THR A 15 4.01 22.81 18.60
C THR A 15 3.03 22.27 17.55
N VAL A 16 1.98 21.55 17.95
CA VAL A 16 1.00 20.91 17.07
C VAL A 16 -0.15 21.84 16.64
N LEU A 17 -0.19 23.09 17.11
CA LEU A 17 -1.30 24.02 16.87
C LEU A 17 -1.34 24.68 15.47
N LYS A 18 -0.63 24.15 14.48
CA LYS A 18 -0.93 24.46 13.05
C LYS A 18 -1.80 23.35 12.46
N ALA A 19 -2.98 23.17 13.04
CA ALA A 19 -3.92 22.08 12.71
C ALA A 19 -4.40 22.05 11.24
N GLN A 20 -4.13 23.10 10.48
CA GLN A 20 -4.58 23.22 9.08
C GLN A 20 -3.55 22.76 8.04
N ILE A 21 -2.38 22.29 8.48
CA ILE A 21 -1.31 21.79 7.59
C ILE A 21 -1.32 20.25 7.58
N ASN A 22 -1.97 19.64 8.54
CA ASN A 22 -1.96 18.19 8.74
C ASN A 22 -3.32 17.59 8.39
N GLU A 23 -3.31 16.47 7.67
CA GLU A 23 -4.48 15.66 7.40
C GLU A 23 -4.25 14.26 7.97
N ILE A 24 -5.27 13.70 8.58
CA ILE A 24 -5.32 12.31 9.01
C ILE A 24 -6.53 11.67 8.34
N GLY A 25 -6.35 10.52 7.76
CA GLY A 25 -7.42 9.81 7.07
C GLY A 25 -7.32 8.31 7.21
N VAL A 26 -8.41 7.67 6.86
CA VAL A 26 -8.51 6.23 6.65
C VAL A 26 -8.91 5.98 5.21
N PHE A 27 -8.50 4.86 4.67
CA PHE A 27 -8.93 4.43 3.35
C PHE A 27 -9.32 2.96 3.35
N LEU A 28 -10.22 2.62 2.44
CA LEU A 28 -10.67 1.28 2.14
C LEU A 28 -10.66 1.12 0.63
N GLY A 29 -10.14 0.02 0.14
CA GLY A 29 -10.06 -0.26 -1.29
C GLY A 29 -9.97 -1.74 -1.59
N GLY A 30 -9.83 -2.05 -2.87
CA GLY A 30 -9.51 -3.38 -3.35
C GLY A 30 -8.05 -3.48 -3.76
N SER A 31 -7.50 -4.67 -3.65
CA SER A 31 -6.17 -5.04 -4.12
C SER A 31 -6.23 -6.21 -5.08
N ASN A 32 -5.27 -6.29 -5.99
CA ASN A 32 -5.04 -7.45 -6.84
C ASN A 32 -3.55 -7.65 -7.03
N TYR A 33 -3.18 -8.87 -7.32
CA TYR A 33 -1.81 -9.26 -7.63
C TYR A 33 -1.63 -9.42 -9.15
N ILE A 34 -0.44 -9.04 -9.64
CA ILE A 34 -0.01 -9.26 -11.01
C ILE A 34 1.42 -9.81 -10.96
N GLY A 35 1.59 -11.06 -11.37
CA GLY A 35 2.86 -11.75 -11.35
C GLY A 35 2.80 -13.08 -12.08
N ASP A 36 3.52 -14.07 -11.55
CA ASP A 36 3.68 -15.37 -12.19
C ASP A 36 2.48 -16.29 -12.03
N VAL A 37 1.66 -16.10 -10.98
CA VAL A 37 0.46 -16.89 -10.70
C VAL A 37 -0.79 -16.07 -11.00
N GLY A 38 -1.76 -16.68 -11.68
CA GLY A 38 -3.09 -16.14 -11.91
C GLY A 38 -3.23 -15.31 -13.20
N PRO A 39 -4.30 -14.49 -13.28
CA PRO A 39 -4.61 -13.67 -14.45
C PRO A 39 -3.61 -12.51 -14.63
N THR A 40 -3.49 -12.02 -15.86
CA THR A 40 -2.62 -10.89 -16.21
C THR A 40 -3.35 -9.54 -16.23
N ASN A 41 -4.57 -9.48 -15.70
CA ASN A 41 -5.39 -8.28 -15.68
C ASN A 41 -4.83 -7.22 -14.74
N TYR A 42 -4.57 -6.00 -15.25
CA TYR A 42 -3.97 -4.91 -14.46
C TYR A 42 -4.90 -4.34 -13.38
N ILE A 43 -6.20 -4.34 -13.61
CA ILE A 43 -7.19 -3.79 -12.66
C ILE A 43 -8.33 -4.79 -12.52
N ALA A 44 -8.20 -5.68 -11.55
CA ALA A 44 -9.21 -6.69 -11.21
C ALA A 44 -9.17 -6.95 -9.70
N PRO A 45 -9.52 -5.96 -8.85
CA PRO A 45 -9.41 -6.11 -7.40
C PRO A 45 -10.32 -7.22 -6.91
N ASN A 46 -9.71 -8.23 -6.30
CA ASN A 46 -10.36 -9.43 -5.75
C ASN A 46 -10.23 -9.51 -4.22
N ASP A 47 -9.35 -8.70 -3.64
CA ASP A 47 -9.08 -8.69 -2.21
C ASP A 47 -9.29 -7.29 -1.62
N ILE A 48 -9.25 -7.20 -0.28
CA ILE A 48 -9.49 -5.96 0.46
C ILE A 48 -8.17 -5.38 0.98
N ALA A 49 -8.06 -4.06 0.85
CA ALA A 49 -7.01 -3.27 1.48
C ALA A 49 -7.62 -2.16 2.35
N ILE A 50 -7.10 -2.02 3.56
CA ILE A 50 -7.50 -0.96 4.50
C ILE A 50 -6.25 -0.30 5.07
N GLY A 51 -6.32 0.99 5.37
CA GLY A 51 -5.19 1.65 5.97
C GLY A 51 -5.44 3.04 6.52
N PHE A 52 -4.37 3.59 7.05
CA PHE A 52 -4.31 4.93 7.59
C PHE A 52 -3.36 5.78 6.77
N VAL A 53 -3.66 7.06 6.66
CA VAL A 53 -2.81 8.03 5.99
C VAL A 53 -2.66 9.28 6.84
N TYR A 54 -1.42 9.75 6.95
CA TYR A 54 -1.08 11.05 7.49
C TYR A 54 -0.43 11.89 6.39
N LYS A 55 -0.90 13.13 6.23
CA LYS A 55 -0.40 14.04 5.22
C LYS A 55 0.03 15.35 5.88
N TRP A 56 1.25 15.77 5.58
CA TRP A 56 1.79 17.05 5.97
C TRP A 56 1.86 17.96 4.74
N ASN A 57 0.92 18.89 4.64
CA ASN A 57 0.80 19.81 3.53
C ASN A 57 1.83 20.93 3.66
N ARG A 58 2.93 20.82 2.92
CA ARG A 58 4.02 21.81 2.95
C ARG A 58 3.66 23.05 2.14
N SER A 59 2.87 22.89 1.09
CA SER A 59 2.34 23.98 0.25
C SER A 59 0.99 23.54 -0.33
N THR A 60 0.35 24.41 -1.11
CA THR A 60 -0.89 24.08 -1.82
C THR A 60 -0.71 22.96 -2.85
N ARG A 61 0.55 22.69 -3.28
CA ARG A 61 0.86 21.69 -4.31
C ARG A 61 1.68 20.52 -3.83
N HIS A 62 2.42 20.65 -2.73
CA HIS A 62 3.32 19.60 -2.24
C HIS A 62 2.93 19.14 -0.84
N THR A 63 2.76 17.84 -0.70
CA THR A 63 2.34 17.19 0.53
C THR A 63 3.25 16.00 0.81
N TYR A 64 3.87 15.93 1.98
CA TYR A 64 4.50 14.71 2.45
C TYR A 64 3.42 13.77 2.95
N ARG A 65 3.46 12.52 2.47
CA ARG A 65 2.48 11.50 2.81
C ARG A 65 3.17 10.32 3.46
N PHE A 66 2.57 9.86 4.56
CA PHE A 66 2.93 8.64 5.27
C PHE A 66 1.68 7.78 5.37
N SER A 67 1.79 6.50 5.06
CA SER A 67 0.65 5.59 5.15
C SER A 67 1.05 4.23 5.67
N TYR A 68 0.11 3.61 6.35
CA TYR A 68 0.14 2.20 6.69
C TYR A 68 -1.03 1.52 6.01
N THR A 69 -0.77 0.42 5.32
CA THR A 69 -1.76 -0.39 4.62
C THR A 69 -1.68 -1.82 5.10
N TYR A 70 -2.82 -2.38 5.47
CA TYR A 70 -3.02 -3.81 5.58
C TYR A 70 -3.82 -4.26 4.35
N GLY A 71 -3.30 -5.22 3.60
CA GLY A 71 -3.92 -5.76 2.41
C GLY A 71 -3.81 -7.27 2.35
N GLN A 72 -4.75 -7.87 1.67
CA GLN A 72 -4.70 -9.27 1.26
C GLN A 72 -4.42 -9.31 -0.23
N LEU A 73 -3.64 -10.29 -0.66
CA LEU A 73 -3.34 -10.57 -2.06
C LEU A 73 -3.61 -12.03 -2.32
N SER A 74 -4.43 -12.34 -3.28
CA SER A 74 -4.68 -13.69 -3.74
C SER A 74 -4.64 -13.77 -5.26
N SER A 75 -4.31 -14.94 -5.77
CA SER A 75 -4.38 -15.20 -7.20
C SER A 75 -4.52 -16.70 -7.47
N ASN A 76 -5.15 -17.04 -8.59
CA ASN A 76 -5.41 -18.42 -8.97
C ASN A 76 -5.18 -18.58 -10.48
N ASP A 77 -4.37 -19.57 -10.86
CA ASP A 77 -4.10 -19.89 -12.26
C ASP A 77 -5.35 -20.35 -13.04
N ALA A 78 -6.36 -20.88 -12.35
CA ALA A 78 -7.63 -21.25 -12.97
C ALA A 78 -8.38 -20.03 -13.56
N ASP A 79 -8.11 -18.83 -13.04
CA ASP A 79 -8.71 -17.58 -13.52
C ASP A 79 -7.90 -16.93 -14.66
N SER A 80 -6.81 -17.58 -15.09
CA SER A 80 -5.89 -17.05 -16.10
C SER A 80 -6.38 -17.36 -17.52
N ASP A 81 -6.27 -16.39 -18.41
CA ASP A 81 -6.46 -16.55 -19.85
C ASP A 81 -5.26 -17.23 -20.55
N VAL A 82 -4.17 -17.47 -19.82
CA VAL A 82 -2.96 -18.13 -20.35
C VAL A 82 -3.09 -19.65 -20.16
N PRO A 83 -3.14 -20.46 -21.24
CA PRO A 83 -3.38 -21.90 -21.14
C PRO A 83 -2.39 -22.64 -20.25
N ASP A 84 -1.11 -22.30 -20.30
CA ASP A 84 -0.05 -22.95 -19.51
C ASP A 84 -0.22 -22.70 -18.00
N ARG A 85 -0.69 -21.52 -17.58
CA ARG A 85 -1.03 -21.21 -16.20
C ARG A 85 -2.23 -22.01 -15.73
N ASN A 86 -3.27 -22.03 -16.57
CA ASN A 86 -4.51 -22.77 -16.27
C ASN A 86 -4.24 -24.27 -16.07
N LEU A 87 -3.35 -24.86 -16.90
CA LEU A 87 -2.92 -26.26 -16.75
C LEU A 87 -2.06 -26.49 -15.50
N ARG A 88 -1.26 -25.51 -15.09
CA ARG A 88 -0.41 -25.59 -13.91
C ARG A 88 -1.22 -25.58 -12.62
N GLY A 89 -2.28 -24.76 -12.53
CA GLY A 89 -3.28 -24.77 -11.47
C GLY A 89 -2.75 -24.31 -10.10
N LEU A 90 -1.80 -23.39 -10.06
CA LEU A 90 -1.30 -22.82 -8.80
C LEU A 90 -2.27 -21.76 -8.26
N SER A 91 -2.34 -21.64 -6.94
CA SER A 91 -3.08 -20.57 -6.27
C SER A 91 -2.39 -20.18 -4.97
N PHE A 92 -2.50 -18.92 -4.58
CA PHE A 92 -1.96 -18.44 -3.31
C PHE A 92 -2.85 -17.38 -2.67
N GLU A 93 -2.67 -17.22 -1.36
CA GLU A 93 -3.20 -16.13 -0.56
C GLU A 93 -2.08 -15.61 0.34
N ASN A 94 -1.88 -14.30 0.39
CA ASN A 94 -0.85 -13.68 1.20
C ASN A 94 -1.38 -12.39 1.86
N LYS A 95 -0.92 -12.11 3.08
CA LYS A 95 -1.27 -10.92 3.85
C LYS A 95 -0.08 -9.99 3.89
N VAL A 96 -0.31 -8.74 3.51
CA VAL A 96 0.74 -7.73 3.36
C VAL A 96 0.48 -6.58 4.32
N ASN A 97 1.52 -6.20 5.05
CA ASN A 97 1.56 -4.98 5.85
C ASN A 97 2.58 -4.04 5.23
N GLU A 98 2.14 -2.87 4.78
CA GLU A 98 2.96 -1.90 4.06
C GLU A 98 3.05 -0.59 4.84
N PHE A 99 4.27 -0.09 5.06
CA PHE A 99 4.56 1.27 5.46
C PHE A 99 5.12 2.04 4.28
N SER A 100 4.55 3.20 3.97
CA SER A 100 4.94 4.01 2.83
C SER A 100 5.18 5.45 3.24
N ALA A 101 6.21 6.07 2.65
CA ALA A 101 6.54 7.47 2.82
C ALA A 101 6.94 8.08 1.47
N GLY A 102 6.43 9.27 1.17
CA GLY A 102 6.73 9.90 -0.11
C GLY A 102 6.11 11.29 -0.28
N LEU A 103 6.07 11.72 -1.52
CA LEU A 103 5.59 13.02 -1.94
C LEU A 103 4.32 12.89 -2.79
N GLU A 104 3.30 13.64 -2.39
CA GLU A 104 2.07 13.84 -3.16
C GLU A 104 2.13 15.23 -3.81
N PHE A 105 1.93 15.30 -5.12
CA PHE A 105 1.88 16.52 -5.89
C PHE A 105 0.48 16.80 -6.40
N ASN A 106 -0.09 17.93 -6.00
CA ASN A 106 -1.40 18.40 -6.44
C ASN A 106 -1.30 19.19 -7.74
N PHE A 107 -2.08 18.85 -8.75
CA PHE A 107 -2.08 19.56 -10.03
C PHE A 107 -2.74 20.94 -9.94
N PHE A 108 -3.70 21.11 -9.04
CA PHE A 108 -4.32 22.39 -8.74
C PHE A 108 -3.98 22.82 -7.32
N ASP A 109 -4.06 24.11 -7.04
CA ASP A 109 -3.86 24.63 -5.70
C ASP A 109 -4.91 24.10 -4.73
N PHE A 110 -4.45 23.37 -3.72
CA PHE A 110 -5.29 22.78 -2.68
C PHE A 110 -4.94 23.40 -1.33
N ASP A 111 -5.66 24.45 -0.96
CA ASP A 111 -5.39 25.25 0.23
C ASP A 111 -6.37 24.88 1.35
N LEU A 112 -5.85 24.29 2.41
CA LEU A 112 -6.66 23.88 3.56
C LEU A 112 -7.24 25.08 4.33
N HIS A 113 -6.67 26.28 4.20
CA HIS A 113 -7.13 27.49 4.88
C HIS A 113 -8.35 28.13 4.19
N LYS A 114 -8.49 27.97 2.89
CA LYS A 114 -9.65 28.49 2.17
C LYS A 114 -10.94 27.81 2.64
N LEU A 115 -12.01 28.58 2.76
CA LEU A 115 -13.33 28.09 3.19
C LEU A 115 -14.13 27.40 2.09
N SER A 116 -13.78 27.72 0.83
CA SER A 116 -14.47 27.18 -0.35
C SER A 116 -14.15 25.71 -0.55
N SER A 117 -15.06 25.00 -1.18
CA SER A 117 -14.82 23.67 -1.72
C SER A 117 -13.70 23.74 -2.76
N GLN A 118 -12.83 22.74 -2.75
CA GLN A 118 -11.69 22.65 -3.67
C GLN A 118 -11.61 21.21 -4.17
N PHE A 119 -11.05 21.07 -5.35
CA PHE A 119 -10.80 19.80 -6.00
C PHE A 119 -9.42 19.82 -6.64
N THR A 120 -8.71 18.70 -6.58
CA THR A 120 -7.45 18.54 -7.29
C THR A 120 -7.20 17.09 -7.64
N PRO A 121 -6.79 16.80 -8.88
CA PRO A 121 -6.05 15.58 -9.18
C PRO A 121 -4.67 15.66 -8.52
N TYR A 122 -4.09 14.49 -8.23
CA TYR A 122 -2.75 14.41 -7.67
C TYR A 122 -2.04 13.11 -8.08
N VAL A 123 -0.73 13.13 -7.98
CA VAL A 123 0.13 11.97 -8.08
C VAL A 123 0.92 11.81 -6.79
N TYR A 124 1.06 10.58 -6.33
CA TYR A 124 1.89 10.24 -5.18
C TYR A 124 2.92 9.19 -5.60
N THR A 125 4.15 9.37 -5.14
CA THR A 125 5.22 8.39 -5.25
C THR A 125 6.16 8.49 -4.05
N GLY A 126 6.91 7.42 -3.79
CA GLY A 126 7.82 7.38 -2.65
C GLY A 126 8.52 6.05 -2.53
N ILE A 127 8.80 5.67 -1.30
CA ILE A 127 9.35 4.37 -0.94
C ILE A 127 8.39 3.71 0.02
N SER A 128 8.16 2.43 -0.14
CA SER A 128 7.45 1.60 0.82
C SER A 128 8.28 0.39 1.22
N TYR A 129 8.07 -0.03 2.46
CA TYR A 129 8.54 -1.29 2.99
C TYR A 129 7.32 -2.11 3.38
N PHE A 130 7.25 -3.33 2.88
CA PHE A 130 6.15 -4.23 3.20
C PHE A 130 6.67 -5.56 3.71
N SER A 131 5.91 -6.16 4.62
CA SER A 131 6.13 -7.51 5.14
C SER A 131 5.05 -8.45 4.63
N TYR A 132 5.47 -9.63 4.28
CA TYR A 132 4.63 -10.69 3.73
C TYR A 132 5.11 -12.06 4.20
N LYS A 133 4.30 -13.11 3.98
CA LYS A 133 4.72 -14.50 4.20
C LYS A 133 5.43 -15.01 2.97
N GLU A 134 6.63 -15.54 3.14
CA GLU A 134 7.28 -16.31 2.09
C GLU A 134 6.51 -17.61 1.88
N LEU A 135 6.12 -17.85 0.64
CA LEU A 135 5.32 -19.00 0.24
C LEU A 135 6.17 -19.97 -0.58
N PHE A 136 5.79 -21.22 -0.57
CA PHE A 136 6.36 -22.25 -1.43
C PHE A 136 5.31 -23.34 -1.73
N TYR A 137 5.51 -24.08 -2.81
CA TYR A 137 4.58 -25.13 -3.22
C TYR A 137 5.15 -26.52 -2.96
N ILE A 138 4.31 -27.40 -2.41
CA ILE A 138 4.56 -28.84 -2.33
C ILE A 138 3.33 -29.53 -2.90
N ASN A 139 3.49 -30.32 -3.98
CA ASN A 139 2.40 -31.04 -4.65
C ASN A 139 1.21 -30.10 -5.01
N ASN A 140 1.47 -28.92 -5.53
CA ASN A 140 0.50 -27.86 -5.84
C ASN A 140 -0.23 -27.25 -4.63
N GLU A 141 0.11 -27.64 -3.39
CA GLU A 141 -0.39 -26.98 -2.19
C GLU A 141 0.57 -25.89 -1.74
N VAL A 142 0.04 -24.69 -1.46
CA VAL A 142 0.82 -23.59 -0.90
C VAL A 142 1.11 -23.84 0.59
N LYS A 143 2.34 -23.59 0.99
CA LYS A 143 2.79 -23.61 2.39
C LYS A 143 3.43 -22.27 2.72
N GLU A 144 3.26 -21.85 3.98
CA GLU A 144 3.92 -20.67 4.52
C GLU A 144 5.26 -21.05 5.15
N ASP A 145 6.30 -20.27 4.92
CA ASP A 145 7.59 -20.36 5.61
C ASP A 145 7.68 -19.23 6.66
N TYR A 146 8.59 -18.31 6.53
CA TYR A 146 8.78 -17.22 7.47
C TYR A 146 8.21 -15.90 6.94
N THR A 147 8.14 -14.89 7.81
CA THR A 147 7.78 -13.54 7.40
C THR A 147 9.01 -12.84 6.84
N GLU A 148 8.90 -12.34 5.64
CA GLU A 148 9.94 -11.58 4.98
C GLU A 148 9.50 -10.13 4.72
N GLY A 149 10.47 -9.25 4.42
CA GLY A 149 10.22 -7.87 4.08
C GLY A 149 10.92 -7.46 2.80
N ALA A 150 10.25 -6.64 2.02
CA ALA A 150 10.81 -6.10 0.79
C ALA A 150 10.47 -4.61 0.62
N LEU A 151 11.24 -3.97 -0.26
CA LEU A 151 10.99 -2.60 -0.68
C LEU A 151 10.09 -2.58 -1.91
N ALA A 152 9.31 -1.50 -2.03
CA ALA A 152 8.58 -1.20 -3.25
C ALA A 152 8.55 0.31 -3.53
N ILE A 153 8.22 0.65 -4.76
CA ILE A 153 7.96 2.02 -5.18
C ILE A 153 6.46 2.13 -5.48
N PRO A 154 5.68 2.82 -4.64
CA PRO A 154 4.29 3.12 -4.92
C PRO A 154 4.18 4.23 -5.97
N ILE A 155 3.27 4.08 -6.91
CA ILE A 155 2.83 5.09 -7.87
C ILE A 155 1.32 5.14 -7.78
N VAL A 156 0.76 6.26 -7.31
CA VAL A 156 -0.68 6.44 -7.11
C VAL A 156 -1.15 7.67 -7.85
N LEU A 157 -2.22 7.52 -8.60
CA LEU A 157 -2.99 8.60 -9.18
C LEU A 157 -4.29 8.74 -8.41
N GLY A 158 -4.67 9.95 -8.08
CA GLY A 158 -5.88 10.18 -7.32
C GLY A 158 -6.53 11.51 -7.62
N VAL A 159 -7.74 11.64 -7.11
CA VAL A 159 -8.47 12.89 -7.07
C VAL A 159 -8.96 13.10 -5.64
N LYS A 160 -8.89 14.33 -5.16
CA LYS A 160 -9.42 14.67 -3.83
C LYS A 160 -10.25 15.95 -3.89
N ALA A 161 -11.27 15.97 -3.05
CA ALA A 161 -12.16 17.11 -2.91
C ALA A 161 -12.32 17.48 -1.44
N LYS A 162 -12.16 18.76 -1.15
CA LYS A 162 -12.47 19.34 0.16
C LYS A 162 -13.94 19.70 0.20
N LEU A 163 -14.71 18.99 1.04
CA LEU A 163 -16.15 19.23 1.19
C LEU A 163 -16.42 20.41 2.13
N ASN A 164 -15.64 20.51 3.18
CA ASN A 164 -15.73 21.58 4.16
C ASN A 164 -14.38 21.73 4.91
N ARG A 165 -14.35 22.52 6.00
CA ARG A 165 -13.13 22.76 6.77
C ARG A 165 -12.49 21.50 7.37
N ARG A 166 -13.25 20.41 7.54
CA ARG A 166 -12.82 19.23 8.31
C ARG A 166 -12.75 17.98 7.46
N PHE A 167 -13.49 17.90 6.36
CA PHE A 167 -13.64 16.68 5.59
C PHE A 167 -13.11 16.84 4.17
N ILE A 168 -12.22 15.91 3.83
CA ILE A 168 -11.67 15.71 2.48
C ILE A 168 -12.01 14.27 2.09
N ILE A 169 -12.53 14.10 0.90
CA ILE A 169 -12.74 12.78 0.29
C ILE A 169 -11.81 12.62 -0.90
N GLY A 170 -11.41 11.40 -1.19
CA GLY A 170 -10.54 11.09 -2.32
C GLY A 170 -10.83 9.72 -2.91
N LEU A 171 -10.47 9.59 -4.18
CA LEU A 171 -10.41 8.34 -4.92
C LEU A 171 -8.99 8.17 -5.42
N GLU A 172 -8.46 6.95 -5.28
CA GLU A 172 -7.10 6.61 -5.66
C GLU A 172 -7.08 5.32 -6.48
N ALA A 173 -6.21 5.28 -7.48
CA ALA A 173 -5.78 4.06 -8.13
C ALA A 173 -4.24 4.05 -8.12
N GLY A 174 -3.64 2.92 -7.76
CA GLY A 174 -2.19 2.86 -7.62
C GLY A 174 -1.62 1.49 -7.87
N ALA A 175 -0.37 1.48 -8.33
CA ALA A 175 0.46 0.31 -8.48
C ALA A 175 1.67 0.37 -7.54
N ARG A 176 2.23 -0.78 -7.21
CA ARG A 176 3.46 -0.93 -6.46
C ARG A 176 4.44 -1.76 -7.27
N TYR A 177 5.55 -1.17 -7.60
CA TYR A 177 6.66 -1.92 -8.17
C TYR A 177 7.48 -2.52 -7.03
N THR A 178 7.46 -3.83 -6.89
CA THR A 178 8.13 -4.58 -5.81
C THR A 178 9.49 -5.08 -6.24
N PHE A 179 10.43 -5.11 -5.31
CA PHE A 179 11.78 -5.64 -5.53
C PHE A 179 11.93 -7.08 -4.99
N THR A 180 10.86 -7.87 -5.08
CA THR A 180 10.86 -9.29 -4.71
C THR A 180 10.04 -10.08 -5.71
N ASP A 181 10.47 -11.31 -5.98
CA ASP A 181 9.81 -12.26 -6.89
C ASP A 181 9.08 -13.38 -6.14
N ASN A 182 8.97 -13.29 -4.80
CA ASN A 182 8.43 -14.41 -4.02
C ASN A 182 7.15 -14.08 -3.22
N LEU A 183 6.35 -13.14 -3.69
CA LEU A 183 5.03 -12.86 -3.11
C LEU A 183 4.02 -13.98 -3.34
N ASP A 184 4.17 -14.71 -4.44
CA ASP A 184 3.27 -15.77 -4.91
C ASP A 184 3.82 -17.19 -4.71
N GLY A 185 5.01 -17.32 -4.12
CA GLY A 185 5.66 -18.61 -3.88
C GLY A 185 6.28 -19.26 -5.13
N SER A 186 6.31 -18.56 -6.26
CA SER A 186 6.85 -19.11 -7.50
C SER A 186 8.38 -19.24 -7.49
N ASN A 187 9.07 -18.47 -6.65
CA ASN A 187 10.54 -18.43 -6.58
C ASN A 187 11.06 -18.34 -5.14
N PRO A 188 10.90 -19.40 -4.30
CA PRO A 188 11.36 -19.38 -2.92
C PRO A 188 12.87 -19.21 -2.84
N LYS A 189 13.36 -18.35 -1.94
CA LYS A 189 14.81 -18.10 -1.73
C LYS A 189 15.57 -19.30 -1.17
N ASN A 190 14.87 -20.19 -0.47
CA ASN A 190 15.49 -21.37 0.08
C ASN A 190 15.67 -22.43 -1.01
N GLU A 191 16.93 -22.72 -1.39
CA GLU A 191 17.26 -23.70 -2.44
C GLU A 191 16.70 -25.11 -2.15
N ASN A 192 16.58 -25.51 -0.86
CA ASN A 192 15.98 -26.78 -0.49
C ASN A 192 14.47 -26.84 -0.81
N LEU A 193 13.78 -25.71 -0.75
CA LEU A 193 12.37 -25.62 -1.12
C LEU A 193 12.17 -25.60 -2.64
N ASN A 194 13.10 -25.01 -3.37
CA ASN A 194 13.11 -25.07 -4.84
C ASN A 194 13.24 -26.50 -5.37
N SER A 195 14.01 -27.37 -4.69
CA SER A 195 14.16 -28.77 -5.09
C SER A 195 12.89 -29.59 -4.89
N LEU A 196 12.02 -29.20 -3.94
CA LEU A 196 10.74 -29.87 -3.70
C LEU A 196 9.66 -29.54 -4.75
N LYS A 197 9.84 -28.43 -5.48
CA LYS A 197 8.91 -27.97 -6.52
C LYS A 197 8.93 -28.85 -7.78
N PHE A 198 10.02 -29.56 -8.01
CA PHE A 198 10.27 -30.38 -9.21
C PHE A 198 10.38 -31.90 -8.92
N GLY A 199 10.02 -32.34 -7.72
CA GLY A 199 10.05 -33.73 -7.30
C GLY A 199 8.78 -34.50 -7.61
#